data_b7f8fdd208381b4033b3a9588c886a11
#
_entry.id   b7f8fdd208381b4033b3a9588c886a11
#
_cell.length_a   1.000
_cell.length_b   1.000
_cell.length_c   1.000
_cell.angle_alpha   90.00
_cell.angle_beta   90.00
_cell.angle_gamma   90.00
#
_symmetry.space_group_name_H-M   'P 1'
#
loop_
_entity.id
_entity.type
_entity.pdbx_description
1 polymer ?
#
loop_
_entity_poly.entity_id
_entity_poly.type
_entity_poly.pdbx_seq_one_letter_code
_entity_poly.pdbx_strand_id
1 'polypeptide(L)'
;MIIPFKASSVKLTSGYGSRILGGKTDFHGGYDLVGVGSTDVTAAVGGKVAVSRMVTDKSNLTWQWGNYVCILGDDGRYYYYCHLASRAVNKGDTVKAGDKLGVMGSTGYSFGAHLHFEVREKNGRTTVNPETILGIPNKVGTYTLPAKSQLERDLDVLVARGVIKTPEYWQQTAPKVQYLSKLIHNMAEALQ
;
A
#
# COMPACT_ATOMS: atom_id res chain seq x y z
N MET A 1 9.14 -6.27 0.74
CA MET A 1 8.82 -4.83 0.54
C MET A 1 7.53 -4.73 -0.24
N ILE A 2 6.55 -3.99 0.25
CA ILE A 2 5.26 -3.72 -0.40
C ILE A 2 5.21 -2.22 -0.69
N ILE A 3 4.76 -1.84 -1.89
CA ILE A 3 4.62 -0.42 -2.27
C ILE A 3 3.13 -0.13 -2.47
N PRO A 4 2.55 0.94 -1.84
CA PRO A 4 1.16 1.31 -2.02
C PRO A 4 0.90 2.08 -3.33
N PHE A 5 1.56 1.66 -4.41
CA PHE A 5 1.47 2.22 -5.75
C PHE A 5 1.54 1.12 -6.81
N LYS A 6 0.89 1.35 -7.95
CA LYS A 6 1.09 0.54 -9.14
C LYS A 6 2.41 0.94 -9.82
N ALA A 7 3.52 0.72 -9.12
CA ALA A 7 4.88 1.10 -9.55
C ALA A 7 5.89 0.06 -9.06
N SER A 8 7.05 0.00 -9.68
CA SER A 8 8.17 -0.83 -9.22
C SER A 8 9.08 -0.12 -8.21
N SER A 9 8.92 1.20 -8.06
CA SER A 9 9.72 2.03 -7.15
C SER A 9 8.87 3.08 -6.48
N VAL A 10 9.29 3.50 -5.29
CA VAL A 10 8.68 4.58 -4.52
C VAL A 10 9.77 5.46 -3.91
N LYS A 11 9.53 6.77 -3.86
CA LYS A 11 10.38 7.71 -3.13
C LYS A 11 9.74 8.03 -1.80
N LEU A 12 10.44 7.75 -0.68
CA LEU A 12 10.09 8.25 0.65
C LEU A 12 10.64 9.68 0.76
N THR A 13 9.76 10.65 0.93
CA THR A 13 10.10 12.08 1.03
C THR A 13 10.09 12.60 2.46
N SER A 14 9.31 11.96 3.36
CA SER A 14 9.31 12.24 4.80
C SER A 14 8.99 10.96 5.57
N GLY A 15 9.83 10.62 6.54
CA GLY A 15 9.71 9.41 7.37
C GLY A 15 8.79 9.61 8.57
N TYR A 16 8.54 8.50 9.27
CA TYR A 16 7.78 8.45 10.52
C TYR A 16 8.60 8.97 11.70
N GLY A 17 7.96 9.69 12.62
CA GLY A 17 8.56 10.13 13.87
C GLY A 17 8.72 11.64 13.97
N SER A 18 9.52 12.08 14.92
CA SER A 18 9.76 13.52 15.16
C SER A 18 10.53 14.16 14.02
N ARG A 19 10.06 15.32 13.54
CA ARG A 19 10.67 16.13 12.49
C ARG A 19 10.56 17.62 12.82
N ILE A 20 11.29 18.45 12.08
CA ILE A 20 11.10 19.89 12.10
C ILE A 20 10.28 20.31 10.88
N LEU A 21 9.14 20.91 11.10
CA LEU A 21 8.26 21.43 10.06
C LEU A 21 7.97 22.91 10.34
N GLY A 22 8.34 23.79 9.40
CA GLY A 22 8.16 25.23 9.58
C GLY A 22 8.88 25.80 10.82
N GLY A 23 10.04 25.24 11.19
CA GLY A 23 10.82 25.65 12.37
C GLY A 23 10.28 25.13 13.72
N LYS A 24 9.24 24.29 13.72
CA LYS A 24 8.65 23.69 14.94
C LYS A 24 8.81 22.17 14.93
N THR A 25 8.96 21.61 16.12
CA THR A 25 8.90 20.14 16.28
C THR A 25 7.50 19.66 15.99
N ASP A 26 7.39 18.68 15.09
CA ASP A 26 6.18 18.01 14.68
C ASP A 26 6.39 16.50 14.74
N PHE A 27 5.32 15.74 14.98
CA PHE A 27 5.35 14.28 14.93
C PHE A 27 4.62 13.79 13.68
N HIS A 28 5.34 13.16 12.77
CA HIS A 28 4.81 12.59 11.55
C HIS A 28 4.35 11.14 11.78
N GLY A 29 3.03 10.92 11.78
CA GLY A 29 2.40 9.63 12.11
C GLY A 29 2.48 8.58 10.99
N GLY A 30 3.10 8.88 9.85
CA GLY A 30 3.15 8.02 8.69
C GLY A 30 4.38 8.23 7.81
N TYR A 31 4.27 7.80 6.56
CA TYR A 31 5.24 8.05 5.49
C TYR A 31 4.65 8.95 4.42
N ASP A 32 5.40 9.94 3.95
CA ASP A 32 5.08 10.68 2.73
C ASP A 32 5.82 10.04 1.55
N LEU A 33 5.05 9.49 0.62
CA LEU A 33 5.52 8.63 -0.47
C LEU A 33 5.14 9.21 -1.84
N VAL A 34 6.04 9.07 -2.81
CA VAL A 34 5.77 9.41 -4.21
C VAL A 34 6.05 8.19 -5.08
N GLY A 35 5.05 7.75 -5.84
CA GLY A 35 5.21 6.64 -6.80
C GLY A 35 6.10 7.05 -7.96
N VAL A 36 7.07 6.23 -8.32
CA VAL A 36 7.97 6.47 -9.46
C VAL A 36 7.36 5.83 -10.70
N GLY A 37 7.00 6.68 -11.69
CA GLY A 37 6.37 6.24 -12.94
C GLY A 37 4.87 5.96 -12.86
N SER A 38 4.24 6.11 -11.67
CA SER A 38 2.80 5.96 -11.53
C SER A 38 2.28 6.76 -10.33
N THR A 39 1.11 7.38 -10.50
CA THR A 39 0.34 8.04 -9.45
C THR A 39 -0.81 7.17 -8.91
N ASP A 40 -1.02 5.99 -9.47
CA ASP A 40 -2.05 5.05 -9.03
C ASP A 40 -1.71 4.50 -7.65
N VAL A 41 -2.56 4.82 -6.67
CA VAL A 41 -2.44 4.34 -5.29
C VAL A 41 -3.18 3.01 -5.16
N THR A 42 -2.49 2.02 -4.57
CA THR A 42 -3.02 0.67 -4.38
C THR A 42 -3.04 0.27 -2.90
N ALA A 43 -3.90 -0.68 -2.56
CA ALA A 43 -3.99 -1.24 -1.22
C ALA A 43 -2.70 -2.00 -0.86
N ALA A 44 -2.07 -1.64 0.25
CA ALA A 44 -0.91 -2.37 0.78
C ALA A 44 -1.32 -3.70 1.44
N VAL A 45 -2.58 -3.82 1.85
CA VAL A 45 -3.15 -4.99 2.55
C VAL A 45 -4.55 -5.27 2.04
N GLY A 46 -5.02 -6.51 2.22
CA GLY A 46 -6.44 -6.85 2.08
C GLY A 46 -7.25 -6.35 3.27
N GLY A 47 -8.56 -6.19 3.07
CA GLY A 47 -9.46 -5.78 4.13
C GLY A 47 -10.73 -5.07 3.63
N LYS A 48 -11.41 -4.39 4.54
CA LYS A 48 -12.65 -3.66 4.27
C LYS A 48 -12.42 -2.15 4.31
N VAL A 49 -12.93 -1.42 3.32
CA VAL A 49 -12.89 0.04 3.30
C VAL A 49 -13.78 0.59 4.42
N ALA A 50 -13.15 1.07 5.48
CA ALA A 50 -13.81 1.67 6.64
C ALA A 50 -14.26 3.10 6.37
N VAL A 51 -13.45 3.85 5.61
CA VAL A 51 -13.74 5.24 5.21
C VAL A 51 -13.28 5.48 3.77
N SER A 52 -14.09 6.21 3.00
CA SER A 52 -13.72 6.74 1.69
C SER A 52 -14.44 8.08 1.54
N ARG A 53 -13.73 9.20 1.77
CA ARG A 53 -14.35 10.53 1.74
C ARG A 53 -13.33 11.66 1.51
N MET A 54 -13.85 12.82 1.09
CA MET A 54 -13.16 14.11 1.12
C MET A 54 -13.59 14.88 2.38
N VAL A 55 -12.64 15.51 3.05
CA VAL A 55 -12.91 16.40 4.19
C VAL A 55 -12.43 17.81 3.84
N THR A 56 -13.36 18.74 3.79
CA THR A 56 -13.10 20.16 3.49
C THR A 56 -13.33 21.06 4.71
N ASP A 57 -14.10 20.59 5.69
CA ASP A 57 -14.39 21.30 6.92
C ASP A 57 -13.15 21.31 7.85
N LYS A 58 -12.56 22.48 8.03
CA LYS A 58 -11.37 22.67 8.85
C LYS A 58 -11.62 22.51 10.37
N SER A 59 -12.87 22.49 10.82
CA SER A 59 -13.21 22.16 12.20
C SER A 59 -13.08 20.65 12.48
N ASN A 60 -13.11 19.83 11.44
CA ASN A 60 -12.90 18.38 11.54
C ASN A 60 -11.38 18.09 11.57
N LEU A 61 -10.90 17.43 12.60
CA LEU A 61 -9.46 17.12 12.78
C LEU A 61 -8.85 16.30 11.62
N THR A 62 -9.68 15.63 10.82
CA THR A 62 -9.21 14.87 9.65
C THR A 62 -9.17 15.69 8.36
N TRP A 63 -9.48 17.00 8.40
CA TRP A 63 -9.39 17.88 7.22
C TRP A 63 -7.99 17.91 6.61
N GLN A 64 -6.97 17.73 7.45
CA GLN A 64 -5.58 17.69 7.01
C GLN A 64 -5.33 16.58 5.99
N TRP A 65 -6.02 15.46 6.10
CA TRP A 65 -5.89 14.33 5.17
C TRP A 65 -6.55 14.58 3.80
N GLY A 66 -7.46 15.57 3.72
CA GLY A 66 -8.17 15.92 2.50
C GLY A 66 -9.04 14.78 1.98
N ASN A 67 -8.75 14.33 0.79
CA ASN A 67 -9.40 13.19 0.15
C ASN A 67 -8.64 11.91 0.55
N TYR A 68 -9.30 11.00 1.28
CA TYR A 68 -8.62 9.82 1.82
C TYR A 68 -9.48 8.55 1.81
N VAL A 69 -8.80 7.43 1.80
CA VAL A 69 -9.33 6.08 2.02
C VAL A 69 -8.70 5.52 3.30
N CYS A 70 -9.51 4.84 4.13
CA CYS A 70 -9.04 4.06 5.25
C CYS A 70 -9.51 2.62 5.09
N ILE A 71 -8.60 1.66 5.17
CA ILE A 71 -8.88 0.23 5.17
C ILE A 71 -8.75 -0.29 6.60
N LEU A 72 -9.77 -1.03 7.08
CA LEU A 72 -9.61 -1.95 8.20
C LEU A 72 -9.05 -3.25 7.62
N GLY A 73 -7.77 -3.48 7.84
CA GLY A 73 -7.06 -4.67 7.37
C GLY A 73 -7.52 -5.94 8.06
N ASP A 74 -7.28 -7.09 7.43
CA ASP A 74 -7.61 -8.41 7.96
C ASP A 74 -6.85 -8.71 9.27
N ASP A 75 -5.73 -8.00 9.52
CA ASP A 75 -4.96 -8.03 10.77
C ASP A 75 -5.57 -7.16 11.88
N GLY A 76 -6.64 -6.42 11.58
CA GLY A 76 -7.38 -5.54 12.49
C GLY A 76 -6.78 -4.15 12.67
N ARG A 77 -5.72 -3.79 11.95
CA ARG A 77 -5.15 -2.45 11.91
C ARG A 77 -5.88 -1.56 10.91
N TYR A 78 -5.72 -0.24 11.09
CA TYR A 78 -6.25 0.75 10.15
C TYR A 78 -5.14 1.32 9.28
N TYR A 79 -5.38 1.33 7.96
CA TYR A 79 -4.45 1.78 6.93
C TYR A 79 -5.03 2.98 6.20
N TYR A 80 -4.39 4.14 6.37
CA TYR A 80 -4.85 5.42 5.82
C TYR A 80 -4.04 5.79 4.59
N TYR A 81 -4.73 6.19 3.52
CA TYR A 81 -4.19 6.64 2.24
C TYR A 81 -4.73 8.04 1.98
N CYS A 82 -3.92 9.08 2.26
CA CYS A 82 -4.36 10.46 2.33
C CYS A 82 -3.83 11.32 1.17
N HIS A 83 -4.37 12.54 1.05
CA HIS A 83 -4.04 13.55 0.04
C HIS A 83 -4.40 13.13 -1.40
N LEU A 84 -5.30 12.17 -1.58
CA LEU A 84 -5.69 11.66 -2.90
C LEU A 84 -6.31 12.75 -3.78
N ALA A 85 -6.02 12.74 -5.07
CA ALA A 85 -6.74 13.52 -6.07
C ALA A 85 -8.14 12.94 -6.32
N SER A 86 -8.23 11.60 -6.40
CA SER A 86 -9.50 10.88 -6.56
C SER A 86 -9.48 9.54 -5.83
N ARG A 87 -10.67 9.02 -5.54
CA ARG A 87 -10.87 7.69 -4.94
C ARG A 87 -11.54 6.78 -5.95
N ALA A 88 -11.18 5.50 -5.94
CA ALA A 88 -11.73 4.45 -6.80
C ALA A 88 -12.60 3.45 -6.03
N VAL A 89 -12.74 3.62 -4.70
CA VAL A 89 -13.48 2.71 -3.82
C VAL A 89 -14.43 3.45 -2.91
N ASN A 90 -15.46 2.77 -2.42
CA ASN A 90 -16.47 3.30 -1.50
C ASN A 90 -16.36 2.64 -0.12
N LYS A 91 -16.89 3.32 0.91
CA LYS A 91 -17.03 2.72 2.24
C LYS A 91 -17.85 1.43 2.16
N GLY A 92 -17.32 0.36 2.74
CA GLY A 92 -17.94 -0.95 2.76
C GLY A 92 -17.39 -1.93 1.72
N ASP A 93 -16.69 -1.45 0.69
CA ASP A 93 -16.05 -2.32 -0.30
C ASP A 93 -15.01 -3.23 0.37
N THR A 94 -14.84 -4.44 -0.18
CA THR A 94 -13.74 -5.34 0.18
C THR A 94 -12.65 -5.22 -0.88
N VAL A 95 -11.41 -5.06 -0.44
CA VAL A 95 -10.24 -4.93 -1.32
C VAL A 95 -9.18 -5.97 -0.97
N LYS A 96 -8.39 -6.34 -1.97
CA LYS A 96 -7.20 -7.16 -1.83
C LYS A 96 -5.96 -6.27 -1.91
N ALA A 97 -4.83 -6.74 -1.38
CA ALA A 97 -3.55 -6.08 -1.62
C ALA A 97 -3.30 -5.93 -3.13
N GLY A 98 -2.90 -4.72 -3.55
CA GLY A 98 -2.70 -4.37 -4.96
C GLY A 98 -3.92 -3.75 -5.66
N ASP A 99 -5.14 -3.85 -5.10
CA ASP A 99 -6.32 -3.23 -5.70
C ASP A 99 -6.18 -1.70 -5.71
N LYS A 100 -6.65 -1.06 -6.79
CA LYS A 100 -6.60 0.39 -6.93
C LYS A 100 -7.54 1.07 -5.94
N LEU A 101 -7.01 1.99 -5.15
CA LEU A 101 -7.76 2.81 -4.18
C LEU A 101 -8.06 4.21 -4.70
N GLY A 102 -7.20 4.74 -5.57
CA GLY A 102 -7.33 6.09 -6.09
C GLY A 102 -6.09 6.57 -6.81
N VAL A 103 -5.95 7.88 -6.90
CA VAL A 103 -4.82 8.57 -7.52
C VAL A 103 -4.17 9.49 -6.50
N MET A 104 -2.86 9.47 -6.41
CA MET A 104 -2.06 10.38 -5.58
C MET A 104 -2.35 11.83 -5.96
N GLY A 105 -2.47 12.71 -4.98
CA GLY A 105 -2.74 14.12 -5.17
C GLY A 105 -2.09 15.02 -4.14
N SER A 106 -2.71 16.18 -3.89
CA SER A 106 -2.23 17.20 -2.94
C SER A 106 -3.42 17.87 -2.23
N THR A 107 -4.45 17.10 -1.88
CA THR A 107 -5.64 17.63 -1.17
C THR A 107 -5.40 17.70 0.34
N GLY A 108 -6.15 18.55 1.05
CA GLY A 108 -5.98 18.76 2.49
C GLY A 108 -4.75 19.63 2.82
N TYR A 109 -4.04 19.33 3.90
CA TYR A 109 -2.83 20.03 4.30
C TYR A 109 -1.59 19.39 3.65
N SER A 110 -1.31 19.80 2.43
CA SER A 110 -0.24 19.24 1.60
C SER A 110 0.53 20.34 0.87
N PHE A 111 1.85 20.24 0.82
CA PHE A 111 2.75 21.18 0.14
C PHE A 111 3.16 20.72 -1.26
N GLY A 112 2.63 19.60 -1.73
CA GLY A 112 2.94 19.04 -3.05
C GLY A 112 2.35 17.65 -3.20
N ALA A 113 2.31 17.13 -4.42
CA ALA A 113 1.70 15.82 -4.69
C ALA A 113 2.49 14.69 -4.00
N HIS A 114 1.84 14.00 -3.07
CA HIS A 114 2.36 12.81 -2.39
C HIS A 114 1.21 11.97 -1.82
N LEU A 115 1.48 10.77 -1.43
CA LEU A 115 0.63 9.93 -0.59
C LEU A 115 1.16 10.01 0.85
N HIS A 116 0.35 10.53 1.78
CA HIS A 116 0.57 10.26 3.19
C HIS A 116 -0.03 8.90 3.54
N PHE A 117 0.84 7.94 3.87
CA PHE A 117 0.46 6.58 4.26
C PHE A 117 0.68 6.40 5.76
N GLU A 118 -0.41 6.18 6.51
CA GLU A 118 -0.38 6.03 7.96
C GLU A 118 -0.99 4.69 8.37
N VAL A 119 -0.40 4.04 9.35
CA VAL A 119 -0.91 2.82 9.95
C VAL A 119 -1.23 3.07 11.42
N ARG A 120 -2.38 2.59 11.88
CA ARG A 120 -2.77 2.63 13.30
C ARG A 120 -3.11 1.25 13.82
N GLU A 121 -2.79 1.03 15.09
CA GLU A 121 -3.19 -0.17 15.82
C GLU A 121 -4.71 -0.34 15.86
N LYS A 122 -5.17 -1.50 16.30
CA LYS A 122 -6.60 -1.88 16.42
C LYS A 122 -7.45 -0.87 17.20
N ASN A 123 -6.82 -0.08 18.08
CA ASN A 123 -7.50 0.98 18.83
C ASN A 123 -7.80 2.24 17.98
N GLY A 124 -7.30 2.31 16.73
CA GLY A 124 -7.48 3.42 15.79
C GLY A 124 -6.77 4.73 16.19
N ARG A 125 -5.93 4.70 17.23
CA ARG A 125 -5.28 5.90 17.80
C ARG A 125 -3.76 5.85 17.73
N THR A 126 -3.16 4.72 18.12
CA THR A 126 -1.70 4.55 18.19
C THR A 126 -1.15 4.33 16.78
N THR A 127 -0.30 5.25 16.31
CA THR A 127 0.37 5.12 15.02
C THR A 127 1.49 4.08 15.08
N VAL A 128 1.73 3.41 13.97
CA VAL A 128 2.75 2.38 13.78
C VAL A 128 3.73 2.85 12.73
N ASN A 129 5.04 2.67 12.96
CA ASN A 129 6.03 2.96 11.93
C ASN A 129 5.76 2.10 10.68
N PRO A 130 5.45 2.73 9.51
CA PRO A 130 5.13 1.99 8.28
C PRO A 130 6.26 1.09 7.77
N GLU A 131 7.50 1.26 8.23
CA GLU A 131 8.62 0.36 7.94
C GLU A 131 8.27 -1.10 8.22
N THR A 132 7.58 -1.38 9.34
CA THR A 132 7.20 -2.73 9.77
C THR A 132 6.19 -3.41 8.83
N ILE A 133 5.46 -2.61 8.06
CA ILE A 133 4.43 -3.09 7.12
C ILE A 133 4.97 -3.13 5.70
N LEU A 134 5.57 -2.03 5.26
CA LEU A 134 6.00 -1.86 3.87
C LEU A 134 7.37 -2.50 3.60
N GLY A 135 8.19 -2.71 4.64
CA GLY A 135 9.60 -3.10 4.48
C GLY A 135 10.47 -2.01 3.83
N ILE A 136 9.96 -0.77 3.80
CA ILE A 136 10.71 0.41 3.33
C ILE A 136 11.39 1.03 4.54
N PRO A 137 12.74 1.12 4.58
CA PRO A 137 13.46 1.73 5.69
C PRO A 137 12.98 3.16 5.98
N ASN A 138 12.90 3.54 7.27
CA ASN A 138 12.50 4.89 7.69
C ASN A 138 13.63 5.92 7.43
N LYS A 139 14.02 6.03 6.17
CA LYS A 139 15.06 6.94 5.68
C LYS A 139 14.66 7.51 4.34
N VAL A 140 14.73 8.83 4.17
CA VAL A 140 14.45 9.49 2.88
C VAL A 140 15.31 8.89 1.77
N GLY A 141 14.67 8.52 0.66
CA GLY A 141 15.35 7.85 -0.46
C GLY A 141 14.38 7.22 -1.45
N THR A 142 14.91 6.64 -2.51
CA THR A 142 14.14 5.86 -3.50
C THR A 142 14.35 4.38 -3.24
N TYR A 143 13.24 3.63 -3.19
CA TYR A 143 13.21 2.20 -2.91
C TYR A 143 12.53 1.47 -4.06
N THR A 144 13.20 0.45 -4.57
CA THR A 144 12.71 -0.38 -5.68
C THR A 144 12.30 -1.74 -5.15
N LEU A 145 11.13 -2.23 -5.58
CA LEU A 145 10.73 -3.61 -5.32
C LEU A 145 11.73 -4.55 -6.00
N PRO A 146 12.15 -5.62 -5.33
CA PRO A 146 12.85 -6.69 -6.03
C PRO A 146 11.97 -7.19 -7.18
N ALA A 147 12.59 -7.49 -8.32
CA ALA A 147 11.89 -8.11 -9.43
C ALA A 147 11.22 -9.41 -8.95
N LYS A 148 9.96 -9.64 -9.36
CA LYS A 148 9.29 -10.92 -9.06
C LYS A 148 10.16 -12.07 -9.55
N SER A 149 10.32 -13.09 -8.72
CA SER A 149 10.94 -14.34 -9.11
C SER A 149 10.14 -15.02 -10.23
N GLN A 150 10.74 -15.96 -10.95
CA GLN A 150 10.01 -16.70 -11.97
C GLN A 150 8.77 -17.39 -11.37
N LEU A 151 8.91 -18.01 -10.19
CA LEU A 151 7.81 -18.66 -9.49
C LEU A 151 6.64 -17.67 -9.19
N GLU A 152 6.94 -16.46 -8.73
CA GLU A 152 5.90 -15.47 -8.46
C GLU A 152 5.16 -15.03 -9.73
N ARG A 153 5.86 -14.88 -10.85
CA ARG A 153 5.23 -14.57 -12.14
C ARG A 153 4.32 -15.69 -12.63
N ASP A 154 4.79 -16.93 -12.51
CA ASP A 154 4.04 -18.12 -12.92
C ASP A 154 2.77 -18.31 -12.08
N LEU A 155 2.87 -18.07 -10.76
CA LEU A 155 1.73 -18.11 -9.86
C LEU A 155 0.69 -17.01 -10.20
N ASP A 156 1.13 -15.80 -10.58
CA ASP A 156 0.22 -14.74 -11.04
C ASP A 156 -0.59 -15.19 -12.27
N VAL A 157 0.05 -15.88 -13.24
CA VAL A 157 -0.64 -16.42 -14.43
C VAL A 157 -1.69 -17.46 -14.01
N LEU A 158 -1.33 -18.39 -13.14
CA LEU A 158 -2.24 -19.44 -12.67
C LEU A 158 -3.42 -18.88 -11.86
N VAL A 159 -3.19 -17.84 -11.07
CA VAL A 159 -4.26 -17.11 -10.36
C VAL A 159 -5.19 -16.41 -11.35
N ALA A 160 -4.63 -15.68 -12.31
CA ALA A 160 -5.40 -14.95 -13.31
C ALA A 160 -6.27 -15.90 -14.19
N ARG A 161 -5.80 -17.11 -14.40
CA ARG A 161 -6.54 -18.17 -15.14
C ARG A 161 -7.46 -19.00 -14.23
N GLY A 162 -7.56 -18.70 -12.93
CA GLY A 162 -8.43 -19.39 -11.99
C GLY A 162 -7.97 -20.83 -11.63
N VAL A 163 -6.74 -21.18 -11.97
CA VAL A 163 -6.18 -22.53 -11.71
C VAL A 163 -5.86 -22.70 -10.23
N ILE A 164 -5.37 -21.66 -9.58
CA ILE A 164 -5.08 -21.64 -8.15
C ILE A 164 -5.77 -20.46 -7.46
N LYS A 165 -6.11 -20.63 -6.18
CA LYS A 165 -6.80 -19.61 -5.37
C LYS A 165 -5.93 -19.05 -4.22
N THR A 166 -4.88 -19.77 -3.83
CA THR A 166 -4.03 -19.47 -2.67
C THR A 166 -2.56 -19.41 -3.07
N PRO A 167 -2.13 -18.36 -3.78
CA PRO A 167 -0.75 -18.25 -4.26
C PRO A 167 0.29 -18.26 -3.12
N GLU A 168 -0.06 -17.77 -1.93
CA GLU A 168 0.83 -17.73 -0.75
C GLU A 168 1.25 -19.13 -0.31
N TYR A 169 0.32 -20.09 -0.35
CA TYR A 169 0.63 -21.49 -0.06
C TYR A 169 1.70 -22.02 -1.02
N TRP A 170 1.56 -21.75 -2.31
CA TRP A 170 2.48 -22.21 -3.34
C TRP A 170 3.84 -21.51 -3.28
N GLN A 171 3.88 -20.20 -2.98
CA GLN A 171 5.12 -19.48 -2.74
C GLN A 171 5.96 -20.08 -1.62
N GLN A 172 5.32 -20.56 -0.55
CA GLN A 172 6.00 -21.17 0.59
C GLN A 172 6.36 -22.65 0.35
N THR A 173 5.57 -23.36 -0.43
CA THR A 173 5.67 -24.82 -0.59
C THR A 173 6.53 -25.22 -1.79
N ALA A 174 6.39 -24.54 -2.92
CA ALA A 174 7.06 -24.92 -4.15
C ALA A 174 8.59 -24.95 -4.03
N PRO A 175 9.27 -24.02 -3.36
CA PRO A 175 10.73 -24.07 -3.21
C PRO A 175 11.23 -25.26 -2.37
N LYS A 176 10.36 -25.87 -1.55
CA LYS A 176 10.68 -26.98 -0.64
C LYS A 176 10.46 -28.36 -1.27
N VAL A 177 9.78 -28.41 -2.39
CA VAL A 177 9.43 -29.67 -3.08
C VAL A 177 10.18 -29.72 -4.39
N GLN A 178 11.01 -30.75 -4.55
CA GLN A 178 11.79 -30.94 -5.77
C GLN A 178 10.89 -30.96 -7.02
N TYR A 179 11.29 -30.21 -8.06
CA TYR A 179 10.58 -30.06 -9.33
C TYR A 179 9.22 -29.35 -9.30
N LEU A 180 8.65 -28.99 -8.15
CA LEU A 180 7.34 -28.33 -8.09
C LEU A 180 7.36 -26.95 -8.74
N SER A 181 8.41 -26.17 -8.51
CA SER A 181 8.58 -24.85 -9.18
C SER A 181 8.64 -24.98 -10.70
N LYS A 182 9.29 -26.03 -11.23
CA LYS A 182 9.34 -26.31 -12.67
C LYS A 182 7.99 -26.74 -13.23
N LEU A 183 7.22 -27.53 -12.47
CA LEU A 183 5.86 -27.92 -12.87
C LEU A 183 4.95 -26.69 -12.95
N ILE A 184 4.99 -25.83 -11.94
CA ILE A 184 4.22 -24.57 -11.91
C ILE A 184 4.59 -23.69 -13.11
N HIS A 185 5.88 -23.56 -13.41
CA HIS A 185 6.36 -22.84 -14.60
C HIS A 185 5.79 -23.38 -15.90
N ASN A 186 5.90 -24.68 -16.15
CA ASN A 186 5.38 -25.32 -17.36
C ASN A 186 3.85 -25.13 -17.48
N MET A 187 3.11 -25.23 -16.36
CA MET A 187 1.66 -24.99 -16.38
C MET A 187 1.33 -23.53 -16.72
N ALA A 188 2.08 -22.57 -16.19
CA ALA A 188 1.87 -21.16 -16.47
C ALA A 188 2.17 -20.82 -17.94
N GLU A 189 3.24 -21.37 -18.52
CA GLU A 189 3.56 -21.22 -19.95
C GLU A 189 2.48 -21.82 -20.88
N ALA A 190 1.96 -22.98 -20.54
CA ALA A 190 0.91 -23.64 -21.34
C ALA A 190 -0.43 -22.84 -21.37
N LEU A 191 -0.58 -21.83 -20.50
CA LEU A 191 -1.79 -21.02 -20.36
C LEU A 191 -1.63 -19.59 -20.88
N GLN A 192 -0.46 -19.20 -21.37
CA GLN A 192 -0.22 -17.91 -22.02
C GLN A 192 -0.66 -17.90 -23.46
#